data_f7b56523324d45ca55026fdaa77fb949
#
_entry.id   f7b56523324d45ca55026fdaa77fb949
#
_cell.length_a   1.000
_cell.length_b   1.000
_cell.length_c   1.000
_cell.angle_alpha   90.00
_cell.angle_beta   90.00
_cell.angle_gamma   90.00
#
_symmetry.space_group_name_H-M   'P 1'
#
loop_
_entity.id
_entity.type
_entity.pdbx_description
1 polymer ?
#
loop_
_entity_poly.entity_id
_entity_poly.type
_entity_poly.pdbx_seq_one_letter_code
_entity_poly.pdbx_strand_id
1 'polypeptide(L)'
;GAEEYAAAVREGIGRLKAAKMDVVLMDPQFAPRVLARPLHLRVVDAVGALGNDTKVAVFQRFALMRHWVSSGQYQMDDIVSRDGLHLNDVSYGCIARLLAGSLADAAQATQAADEAPAPADTAREPDPPR
;
A
#
# COMPACT_ATOMS: atom_id res chain seq x y z
N GLY A 1 19.85 -4.91 -7.34
CA GLY A 1 19.65 -3.62 -6.64
C GLY A 1 18.19 -3.22 -6.58
N ALA A 2 17.89 -1.99 -6.13
CA ALA A 2 16.53 -1.50 -6.00
C ALA A 2 15.76 -1.44 -7.35
N GLU A 3 16.47 -1.14 -8.43
CA GLU A 3 15.89 -1.11 -9.79
C GLU A 3 15.50 -2.50 -10.30
N GLU A 4 16.34 -3.49 -10.09
CA GLU A 4 16.02 -4.89 -10.44
C GLU A 4 14.84 -5.40 -9.62
N TYR A 5 14.81 -5.07 -8.33
CA TYR A 5 13.66 -5.35 -7.46
C TYR A 5 12.39 -4.71 -8.00
N ALA A 6 12.43 -3.42 -8.33
CA ALA A 6 11.29 -2.69 -8.87
C ALA A 6 10.80 -3.28 -10.19
N ALA A 7 11.71 -3.68 -11.09
CA ALA A 7 11.37 -4.32 -12.36
C ALA A 7 10.65 -5.67 -12.15
N ALA A 8 11.17 -6.52 -11.25
CA ALA A 8 10.55 -7.81 -10.94
C ALA A 8 9.16 -7.66 -10.31
N VAL A 9 9.00 -6.72 -9.37
CA VAL A 9 7.69 -6.45 -8.75
C VAL A 9 6.70 -5.90 -9.77
N ARG A 10 7.13 -4.98 -10.65
CA ARG A 10 6.29 -4.45 -11.75
C ARG A 10 5.79 -5.56 -12.66
N GLU A 11 6.65 -6.49 -13.06
CA GLU A 11 6.26 -7.65 -13.85
C GLU A 11 5.22 -8.51 -13.13
N GLY A 12 5.44 -8.78 -11.83
CA GLY A 12 4.49 -9.52 -10.99
C GLY A 12 3.12 -8.84 -10.91
N ILE A 13 3.08 -7.51 -10.70
CA ILE A 13 1.84 -6.73 -10.72
C ILE A 13 1.11 -6.89 -12.06
N GLY A 14 1.84 -6.79 -13.17
CA GLY A 14 1.27 -6.94 -14.51
C GLY A 14 0.60 -8.31 -14.70
N ARG A 15 1.26 -9.38 -14.26
CA ARG A 15 0.71 -10.74 -14.32
C ARG A 15 -0.56 -10.91 -13.48
N LEU A 16 -0.56 -10.39 -12.25
CA LEU A 16 -1.71 -10.47 -11.35
C LEU A 16 -2.91 -9.68 -11.91
N LYS A 17 -2.68 -8.48 -12.41
CA LYS A 17 -3.72 -7.67 -13.05
C LYS A 17 -4.28 -8.34 -14.32
N ALA A 18 -3.44 -8.96 -15.14
CA ALA A 18 -3.87 -9.71 -16.31
C ALA A 18 -4.77 -10.91 -15.91
N ALA A 19 -4.52 -11.51 -14.76
CA ALA A 19 -5.35 -12.55 -14.16
C ALA A 19 -6.60 -12.01 -13.44
N LYS A 20 -6.90 -10.71 -13.55
CA LYS A 20 -8.04 -10.04 -12.89
C LYS A 20 -8.00 -10.09 -11.36
N MET A 21 -6.80 -10.09 -10.79
CA MET A 21 -6.60 -10.06 -9.34
C MET A 21 -6.39 -8.62 -8.88
N ASP A 22 -6.99 -8.28 -7.74
CA ASP A 22 -6.67 -7.07 -7.02
C ASP A 22 -5.32 -7.21 -6.33
N VAL A 23 -4.55 -6.12 -6.32
CA VAL A 23 -3.17 -6.12 -5.80
C VAL A 23 -3.01 -5.00 -4.80
N VAL A 24 -2.42 -5.32 -3.66
CA VAL A 24 -1.91 -4.36 -2.68
C VAL A 24 -0.44 -4.65 -2.45
N LEU A 25 0.39 -3.63 -2.49
CA LEU A 25 1.79 -3.73 -2.09
C LEU A 25 1.93 -3.46 -0.60
N MET A 26 2.93 -4.06 0.02
CA MET A 26 3.36 -3.72 1.37
C MET A 26 4.86 -3.42 1.35
N ASP A 27 5.24 -2.26 1.85
CA ASP A 27 6.64 -1.87 1.95
C ASP A 27 7.38 -2.60 3.11
N PRO A 28 8.72 -2.51 3.19
CA PRO A 28 9.50 -3.14 4.25
C PRO A 28 9.07 -2.72 5.66
N GLN A 29 9.39 -3.53 6.67
CA GLN A 29 9.21 -3.17 8.08
C GLN A 29 10.29 -2.19 8.54
N PHE A 30 9.94 -1.33 9.50
CA PHE A 30 10.86 -0.49 10.24
C PHE A 30 11.49 -1.32 11.38
N ALA A 31 12.63 -1.99 11.09
CA ALA A 31 13.28 -2.92 12.02
C ALA A 31 14.80 -2.73 11.97
N PRO A 32 15.55 -2.99 13.08
CA PRO A 32 16.98 -2.73 13.18
C PRO A 32 17.81 -3.29 12.03
N ARG A 33 17.58 -4.54 11.62
CA ARG A 33 18.31 -5.17 10.52
C ARG A 33 17.96 -4.60 9.13
N VAL A 34 16.76 -4.05 8.97
CA VAL A 34 16.38 -3.31 7.75
C VAL A 34 17.10 -1.96 7.75
N LEU A 35 17.03 -1.22 8.86
CA LEU A 35 17.66 0.09 9.00
C LEU A 35 19.17 0.06 8.84
N ALA A 36 19.81 -1.05 9.22
CA ALA A 36 21.25 -1.28 9.03
C ALA A 36 21.68 -1.45 7.55
N ARG A 37 20.72 -1.64 6.63
CA ARG A 37 21.03 -1.78 5.19
C ARG A 37 21.18 -0.40 4.55
N PRO A 38 22.29 -0.09 3.87
CA PRO A 38 22.55 1.24 3.32
C PRO A 38 21.51 1.76 2.33
N LEU A 39 20.80 0.85 1.66
CA LEU A 39 19.85 1.18 0.60
C LEU A 39 18.39 0.93 0.99
N HIS A 40 18.09 0.77 2.30
CA HIS A 40 16.73 0.43 2.74
C HIS A 40 15.69 1.49 2.31
N LEU A 41 16.01 2.78 2.38
CA LEU A 41 15.11 3.84 1.94
C LEU A 41 14.85 3.80 0.44
N ARG A 42 15.84 3.41 -0.38
CA ARG A 42 15.63 3.25 -1.83
C ARG A 42 14.60 2.15 -2.15
N VAL A 43 14.55 1.10 -1.34
CA VAL A 43 13.52 0.05 -1.52
C VAL A 43 12.15 0.57 -1.10
N VAL A 44 12.04 1.30 0.01
CA VAL A 44 10.79 1.95 0.44
C VAL A 44 10.27 2.90 -0.64
N ASP A 45 11.15 3.77 -1.15
CA ASP A 45 10.81 4.73 -2.21
C ASP A 45 10.39 4.02 -3.51
N ALA A 46 11.09 2.94 -3.87
CA ALA A 46 10.76 2.14 -5.06
C ALA A 46 9.37 1.49 -4.96
N VAL A 47 8.97 0.98 -3.79
CA VAL A 47 7.62 0.45 -3.57
C VAL A 47 6.57 1.55 -3.70
N GLY A 48 6.82 2.74 -3.13
CA GLY A 48 5.93 3.89 -3.27
C GLY A 48 5.77 4.34 -4.74
N ALA A 49 6.87 4.44 -5.47
CA ALA A 49 6.87 4.78 -6.90
C ALA A 49 6.10 3.72 -7.73
N LEU A 50 6.32 2.43 -7.46
CA LEU A 50 5.59 1.35 -8.11
C LEU A 50 4.08 1.47 -7.90
N GLY A 51 3.65 1.75 -6.67
CA GLY A 51 2.24 1.96 -6.37
C GLY A 51 1.63 3.08 -7.22
N ASN A 52 2.31 4.23 -7.30
CA ASN A 52 1.87 5.37 -8.10
C ASN A 52 1.82 5.05 -9.60
N ASP A 53 2.88 4.46 -10.14
CA ASP A 53 3.02 4.15 -11.57
C ASP A 53 2.03 3.09 -12.03
N THR A 54 1.81 2.06 -11.22
CA THR A 54 0.95 0.92 -11.56
C THR A 54 -0.50 1.09 -11.09
N LYS A 55 -0.81 2.19 -10.38
CA LYS A 55 -2.12 2.42 -9.76
C LYS A 55 -2.51 1.29 -8.80
N VAL A 56 -1.55 0.86 -8.00
CA VAL A 56 -1.72 -0.17 -6.96
C VAL A 56 -1.55 0.48 -5.60
N ALA A 57 -2.46 0.19 -4.68
CA ALA A 57 -2.38 0.69 -3.31
C ALA A 57 -1.14 0.14 -2.59
N VAL A 58 -0.53 0.97 -1.75
CA VAL A 58 0.62 0.58 -0.92
C VAL A 58 0.23 0.69 0.55
N PHE A 59 0.31 -0.42 1.27
CA PHE A 59 0.24 -0.41 2.72
C PHE A 59 1.62 0.02 3.28
N GLN A 60 1.69 1.23 3.80
CA GLN A 60 2.94 1.90 4.22
C GLN A 60 3.37 1.44 5.62
N ARG A 61 3.75 0.16 5.74
CA ARG A 61 4.16 -0.45 7.00
C ARG A 61 5.40 0.22 7.60
N PHE A 62 6.36 0.62 6.77
CA PHE A 62 7.57 1.31 7.22
C PHE A 62 7.24 2.63 7.92
N ALA A 63 6.42 3.46 7.29
CA ALA A 63 6.02 4.76 7.85
C ALA A 63 5.17 4.59 9.12
N LEU A 64 4.27 3.62 9.14
CA LEU A 64 3.44 3.30 10.30
C LEU A 64 4.28 2.90 11.51
N MET A 65 5.19 1.95 11.35
CA MET A 65 6.04 1.47 12.43
C MET A 65 7.03 2.56 12.89
N ARG A 66 7.58 3.34 11.95
CA ARG A 66 8.41 4.50 12.30
C ARG A 66 7.64 5.50 13.15
N HIS A 67 6.37 5.76 12.82
CA HIS A 67 5.51 6.64 13.61
C HIS A 67 5.30 6.09 15.03
N TRP A 68 5.04 4.81 15.20
CA TRP A 68 4.88 4.19 16.52
C TRP A 68 6.08 4.41 17.43
N VAL A 69 7.29 4.29 16.87
CA VAL A 69 8.53 4.48 17.63
C VAL A 69 8.81 5.97 17.86
N SER A 70 8.70 6.81 16.83
CA SER A 70 9.02 8.23 16.92
C SER A 70 8.04 9.02 17.81
N SER A 71 6.80 8.59 17.90
CA SER A 71 5.79 9.19 18.79
C SER A 71 5.90 8.71 20.25
N GLY A 72 6.75 7.72 20.52
CA GLY A 72 6.87 7.11 21.84
C GLY A 72 5.74 6.14 22.21
N GLN A 73 4.87 5.79 21.25
CA GLN A 73 3.79 4.82 21.47
C GLN A 73 4.32 3.43 21.79
N TYR A 74 5.41 3.04 21.14
CA TYR A 74 6.14 1.80 21.37
C TYR A 74 7.64 2.04 21.35
N GLN A 75 8.40 1.23 22.10
CA GLN A 75 9.83 1.08 21.88
C GLN A 75 10.07 0.03 20.78
N MET A 76 11.25 0.05 20.16
CA MET A 76 11.58 -0.92 19.12
C MET A 76 11.42 -2.37 19.57
N ASP A 77 11.85 -2.66 20.80
CA ASP A 77 11.78 -4.02 21.40
C ASP A 77 10.34 -4.46 21.73
N ASP A 78 9.39 -3.52 21.77
CA ASP A 78 7.98 -3.84 21.96
C ASP A 78 7.31 -4.38 20.70
N ILE A 79 7.89 -4.10 19.52
CA ILE A 79 7.27 -4.38 18.22
C ILE A 79 8.11 -5.25 17.29
N VAL A 80 9.39 -5.46 17.60
CA VAL A 80 10.32 -6.28 16.81
C VAL A 80 10.85 -7.42 17.69
N SER A 81 10.93 -8.62 17.12
CA SER A 81 11.49 -9.79 17.79
C SER A 81 12.98 -9.61 18.07
N ARG A 82 13.53 -10.44 18.96
CA ARG A 82 14.95 -10.39 19.38
C ARG A 82 15.96 -10.54 18.25
N ASP A 83 15.55 -11.08 17.11
CA ASP A 83 16.40 -11.19 15.92
C ASP A 83 16.62 -9.86 15.19
N GLY A 84 15.91 -8.80 15.61
CA GLY A 84 16.01 -7.46 15.03
C GLY A 84 15.46 -7.32 13.60
N LEU A 85 14.71 -8.31 13.12
CA LEU A 85 14.14 -8.34 11.79
C LEU A 85 12.64 -8.60 11.79
N HIS A 86 12.23 -9.74 12.36
CA HIS A 86 10.82 -10.14 12.35
C HIS A 86 10.02 -9.34 13.37
N LEU A 87 8.79 -9.08 13.04
CA LEU A 87 7.83 -8.49 13.96
C LEU A 87 7.45 -9.51 15.03
N ASN A 88 6.97 -9.03 16.18
CA ASN A 88 6.37 -9.89 17.21
C ASN A 88 4.85 -9.93 17.08
N ASP A 89 4.19 -10.70 17.96
CA ASP A 89 2.73 -10.88 17.91
C ASP A 89 1.95 -9.58 18.09
N VAL A 90 2.48 -8.63 18.87
CA VAL A 90 1.85 -7.33 19.10
C VAL A 90 1.76 -6.55 17.80
N SER A 91 2.88 -6.37 17.12
CA SER A 91 2.95 -5.62 15.87
C SER A 91 2.27 -6.34 14.71
N TYR A 92 2.40 -7.66 14.59
CA TYR A 92 1.64 -8.43 13.60
C TYR A 92 0.13 -8.28 13.80
N GLY A 93 -0.35 -8.36 15.04
CA GLY A 93 -1.77 -8.17 15.36
C GLY A 93 -2.27 -6.77 15.04
N CYS A 94 -1.48 -5.73 15.32
CA CYS A 94 -1.83 -4.34 14.96
C CYS A 94 -1.86 -4.14 13.44
N ILE A 95 -0.82 -4.59 12.73
CA ILE A 95 -0.74 -4.47 11.26
C ILE A 95 -1.88 -5.23 10.58
N ALA A 96 -2.17 -6.45 11.04
CA ALA A 96 -3.25 -7.26 10.48
C ALA A 96 -4.62 -6.54 10.57
N ARG A 97 -4.92 -5.94 11.73
CA ARG A 97 -6.17 -5.17 11.90
C ARG A 97 -6.24 -3.95 11.01
N LEU A 98 -5.14 -3.19 10.91
CA LEU A 98 -5.09 -1.99 10.07
C LEU A 98 -5.20 -2.34 8.58
N LEU A 99 -4.50 -3.38 8.14
CA LEU A 99 -4.59 -3.86 6.76
C LEU A 99 -5.99 -4.38 6.44
N ALA A 100 -6.59 -5.19 7.31
CA ALA A 100 -7.95 -5.68 7.13
C ALA A 100 -8.97 -4.54 7.03
N GLY A 101 -8.85 -3.51 7.89
CA GLY A 101 -9.67 -2.30 7.80
C GLY A 101 -9.52 -1.59 6.47
N SER A 102 -8.29 -1.36 6.02
CA SER A 102 -8.01 -0.71 4.73
C SER A 102 -8.57 -1.49 3.54
N LEU A 103 -8.51 -2.82 3.58
CA LEU A 103 -9.09 -3.67 2.53
C LEU A 103 -10.62 -3.63 2.53
N ALA A 104 -11.24 -3.64 3.72
CA ALA A 104 -12.70 -3.53 3.85
C ALA A 104 -13.20 -2.17 3.32
N ASP A 105 -12.55 -1.07 3.68
CA ASP A 105 -12.89 0.27 3.21
C ASP A 105 -12.76 0.38 1.67
N ALA A 106 -11.69 -0.19 1.09
CA ALA A 106 -11.50 -0.22 -0.35
C ALA A 106 -12.59 -1.02 -1.07
N ALA A 107 -13.00 -2.17 -0.53
CA ALA A 107 -14.06 -2.99 -1.09
C ALA A 107 -15.42 -2.26 -1.07
N GLN A 108 -15.75 -1.57 0.04
CA GLN A 108 -16.96 -0.77 0.15
C GLN A 108 -16.99 0.40 -0.83
N ALA A 109 -15.85 1.10 -1.01
CA ALA A 109 -15.73 2.19 -1.96
C ALA A 109 -15.95 1.72 -3.42
N THR A 110 -15.47 0.52 -3.76
CA THR A 110 -15.69 -0.07 -5.09
C THR A 110 -17.16 -0.39 -5.32
N GLN A 111 -17.83 -1.02 -4.34
CA GLN A 111 -19.24 -1.33 -4.43
C GLN A 111 -20.10 -0.06 -4.59
N ALA A 112 -19.82 0.98 -3.81
CA ALA A 112 -20.54 2.25 -3.91
C ALA A 112 -20.34 2.94 -5.27
N ALA A 113 -19.17 2.79 -5.89
CA ALA A 113 -18.90 3.32 -7.22
C ALA A 113 -19.67 2.55 -8.32
N ASP A 114 -19.80 1.23 -8.17
CA ASP A 114 -20.54 0.39 -9.11
C ASP A 114 -22.07 0.59 -9.01
N GLU A 115 -22.57 0.97 -7.82
CA GLU A 115 -23.98 1.25 -7.58
C GLU A 115 -24.39 2.71 -7.91
N ALA A 116 -23.41 3.60 -8.15
CA ALA A 116 -23.69 4.99 -8.49
C ALA A 116 -24.42 5.09 -9.84
N PRO A 117 -25.55 5.83 -9.95
CA PRO A 117 -26.24 5.99 -11.22
C PRO A 117 -25.32 6.67 -12.24
N ALA A 118 -25.39 6.20 -13.49
CA ALA A 118 -24.67 6.82 -14.59
C ALA A 118 -24.96 8.33 -14.64
N PRO A 119 -23.97 9.19 -14.93
CA PRO A 119 -24.21 10.61 -15.03
C PRO A 119 -25.35 10.86 -16.04
N ALA A 120 -26.38 11.57 -15.61
CA ALA A 120 -27.50 11.94 -16.47
C ALA A 120 -26.91 12.68 -17.69
N ASP A 121 -27.25 12.16 -18.86
CA ASP A 121 -26.88 12.74 -20.15
C ASP A 121 -27.42 14.18 -20.19
N THR A 122 -26.60 15.14 -19.81
CA THR A 122 -26.97 16.53 -19.71
C THR A 122 -27.02 17.11 -21.10
N ALA A 123 -28.24 17.26 -21.58
CA ALA A 123 -28.69 18.30 -22.48
C ALA A 123 -28.10 18.28 -23.90
N ARG A 124 -28.84 17.63 -24.74
CA ARG A 124 -28.95 18.03 -26.14
C ARG A 124 -29.30 19.52 -26.18
N GLU A 125 -28.34 20.31 -26.55
CA GLU A 125 -28.49 21.75 -26.82
C GLU A 125 -29.58 21.92 -27.90
N PRO A 126 -30.61 22.78 -27.73
CA PRO A 126 -31.61 23.00 -28.78
C PRO A 126 -30.98 23.73 -29.93
N ASP A 127 -31.23 23.21 -31.15
CA ASP A 127 -30.84 23.79 -32.42
C ASP A 127 -31.34 25.26 -32.50
N PRO A 128 -30.52 26.21 -32.98
CA PRO A 128 -30.94 27.59 -33.14
C PRO A 128 -32.01 27.71 -34.26
N PRO A 129 -33.01 28.60 -34.12
CA PRO A 129 -34.06 28.79 -35.12
C PRO A 129 -33.46 29.34 -36.42
N ARG A 130 -33.92 28.82 -37.55
CA ARG A 130 -33.60 29.28 -38.92
C ARG A 130 -34.20 30.66 -39.20
#